data_a3f0d93961bc3e085d65b55bc92c11e4
#
_entry.id   a3f0d93961bc3e085d65b55bc92c11e4
#
_cell.length_a   1.000
_cell.length_b   1.000
_cell.length_c   1.000
_cell.angle_alpha   90.00
_cell.angle_beta   90.00
_cell.angle_gamma   90.00
#
_symmetry.space_group_name_H-M   'P 1'
#
loop_
_entity.id
_entity.type
_entity.pdbx_description
1 polymer ?
#
loop_
_entity_poly.entity_id
_entity_poly.type
_entity_poly.pdbx_seq_one_letter_code
_entity_poly.pdbx_strand_id
1 'polypeptide(L)'
;IYRYTGEKKIHVKTGIWERKFIGEIKEKCFFIQPFSDTQKGFALNESIIKKVRNDKSIIPILSDRKKYIANFRYFHSQLVSGKADKLVLSKVKKGSTEKINIGKTFFILCKNYPKATVTLYFIPRHGIWMGATPELLLSSDLKNTFSMSLAGTMAPDQKFWTGKEETEQQMV
;
A
#
# COMPACT_ATOMS: atom_id res chain seq x y z
N ILE A 1 -6.49 5.61 -11.60
CA ILE A 1 -7.18 4.44 -12.15
C ILE A 1 -7.22 3.39 -11.05
N TYR A 2 -8.38 2.79 -10.82
CA TYR A 2 -8.52 1.73 -9.83
C TYR A 2 -9.71 0.82 -10.17
N ARG A 3 -9.69 -0.39 -9.59
CA ARG A 3 -10.78 -1.37 -9.64
C ARG A 3 -10.98 -1.90 -8.21
N TYR A 4 -12.19 -1.81 -7.70
CA TYR A 4 -12.53 -2.40 -6.40
C TYR A 4 -12.57 -3.93 -6.45
N THR A 5 -12.43 -4.54 -5.29
CA THR A 5 -12.56 -5.98 -5.09
C THR A 5 -13.88 -6.51 -5.67
N GLY A 6 -13.79 -7.55 -6.50
CA GLY A 6 -14.96 -8.20 -7.09
C GLY A 6 -15.64 -7.45 -8.24
N GLU A 7 -15.27 -6.20 -8.51
CA GLU A 7 -15.84 -5.46 -9.63
C GLU A 7 -15.16 -5.81 -10.96
N LYS A 8 -15.94 -5.71 -12.05
CA LYS A 8 -15.42 -5.74 -13.43
C LYS A 8 -15.09 -4.34 -13.94
N LYS A 9 -15.72 -3.30 -13.35
CA LYS A 9 -15.59 -1.92 -13.78
C LYS A 9 -14.27 -1.32 -13.32
N ILE A 10 -13.62 -0.59 -14.22
CA ILE A 10 -12.43 0.22 -13.92
C ILE A 10 -12.86 1.67 -13.79
N HIS A 11 -12.41 2.31 -12.74
CA HIS A 11 -12.67 3.71 -12.43
C HIS A 11 -11.44 4.56 -12.76
N VAL A 12 -11.67 5.73 -13.31
CA VAL A 12 -10.62 6.72 -13.59
C VAL A 12 -11.00 8.01 -12.87
N LYS A 13 -10.08 8.54 -12.09
CA LYS A 13 -10.19 9.86 -11.48
C LYS A 13 -8.98 10.69 -11.88
N THR A 14 -9.23 11.93 -12.23
CA THR A 14 -8.21 12.92 -12.55
C THR A 14 -8.40 14.14 -11.66
N GLY A 15 -7.32 14.83 -11.33
CA GLY A 15 -7.41 15.97 -10.44
C GLY A 15 -6.03 16.47 -10.02
N ILE A 16 -6.02 17.42 -9.10
CA ILE A 16 -4.82 17.99 -8.51
C ILE A 16 -4.60 17.36 -7.14
N TRP A 17 -3.37 16.91 -6.89
CA TRP A 17 -2.99 16.41 -5.57
C TRP A 17 -2.70 17.56 -4.61
N GLU A 18 -3.39 17.57 -3.48
CA GLU A 18 -3.18 18.50 -2.38
C GLU A 18 -2.61 17.78 -1.15
N ARG A 19 -1.74 18.47 -0.42
CA ARG A 19 -1.17 17.95 0.84
C ARG A 19 -2.12 18.28 1.99
N LYS A 20 -2.73 17.26 2.59
CA LYS A 20 -3.69 17.39 3.70
C LYS A 20 -3.44 16.36 4.79
N PHE A 21 -3.78 16.69 6.02
CA PHE A 21 -4.01 15.68 7.05
C PHE A 21 -5.37 15.02 6.83
N ILE A 22 -5.54 13.78 7.29
CA ILE A 22 -6.80 13.04 7.10
C ILE A 22 -8.00 13.78 7.72
N GLY A 23 -7.80 14.44 8.87
CA GLY A 23 -8.83 15.24 9.54
C GLY A 23 -9.23 16.52 8.80
N GLU A 24 -8.46 16.96 7.81
CA GLU A 24 -8.79 18.13 6.97
C GLU A 24 -9.68 17.77 5.77
N ILE A 25 -9.94 16.48 5.54
CA ILE A 25 -10.76 16.00 4.41
C ILE A 25 -12.22 16.03 4.82
N LYS A 26 -12.98 16.91 4.16
CA LYS A 26 -14.42 17.10 4.41
C LYS A 26 -15.32 16.52 3.32
N GLU A 27 -14.73 16.16 2.20
CA GLU A 27 -15.45 15.65 1.04
C GLU A 27 -14.89 14.30 0.58
N LYS A 28 -15.73 13.52 -0.10
CA LYS A 28 -15.31 12.23 -0.65
C LYS A 28 -14.21 12.43 -1.68
N CYS A 29 -13.00 11.91 -1.40
CA CYS A 29 -11.86 12.00 -2.30
C CYS A 29 -11.06 10.69 -2.31
N PHE A 30 -10.14 10.56 -3.25
CA PHE A 30 -9.09 9.54 -3.20
C PHE A 30 -7.94 10.10 -2.37
N PHE A 31 -7.58 9.41 -1.29
CA PHE A 31 -6.56 9.86 -0.36
C PHE A 31 -5.46 8.82 -0.19
N ILE A 32 -4.22 9.25 -0.18
CA ILE A 32 -3.03 8.41 0.06
C ILE A 32 -2.34 8.95 1.30
N GLN A 33 -2.35 8.14 2.36
CA GLN A 33 -1.64 8.46 3.60
C GLN A 33 -0.25 7.84 3.58
N PRO A 34 0.83 8.59 3.84
CA PRO A 34 2.11 8.01 4.20
C PRO A 34 1.97 7.18 5.49
N PHE A 35 2.83 6.20 5.68
CA PHE A 35 2.79 5.34 6.87
C PHE A 35 2.93 6.14 8.18
N SER A 36 3.60 7.29 8.16
CA SER A 36 3.68 8.19 9.31
C SER A 36 2.49 9.14 9.34
N ASP A 37 1.72 9.12 10.42
CA ASP A 37 0.58 10.01 10.70
C ASP A 37 0.98 11.48 10.93
N THR A 38 2.26 11.72 11.26
CA THR A 38 2.81 13.08 11.41
C THR A 38 3.00 13.80 10.08
N GLN A 39 2.84 13.11 8.94
CA GLN A 39 2.98 13.69 7.61
C GLN A 39 1.63 13.88 6.93
N LYS A 40 1.49 15.01 6.22
CA LYS A 40 0.35 15.22 5.34
C LYS A 40 0.32 14.18 4.22
N GLY A 41 -0.82 13.55 4.02
CA GLY A 41 -1.09 12.70 2.88
C GLY A 41 -1.37 13.49 1.60
N PHE A 42 -1.79 12.78 0.56
CA PHE A 42 -2.16 13.34 -0.74
C PHE A 42 -3.65 13.12 -0.99
N ALA A 43 -4.44 14.18 -0.97
CA ALA A 43 -5.84 14.18 -1.35
C ALA A 43 -5.96 14.55 -2.84
N LEU A 44 -6.70 13.76 -3.61
CA LEU A 44 -6.99 14.07 -5.01
C LEU A 44 -8.22 14.99 -5.08
N ASN A 45 -7.99 16.25 -5.36
CA ASN A 45 -9.06 17.19 -5.68
C ASN A 45 -9.44 16.99 -7.16
N GLU A 46 -10.64 16.45 -7.41
CA GLU A 46 -11.07 16.07 -8.76
C GLU A 46 -11.24 17.30 -9.65
N SER A 47 -10.49 17.31 -10.75
CA SER A 47 -10.57 18.33 -11.78
C SER A 47 -10.15 17.76 -13.12
N ILE A 48 -10.55 18.40 -14.22
CA ILE A 48 -10.12 18.00 -15.56
C ILE A 48 -8.72 18.54 -15.80
N ILE A 49 -7.72 17.68 -15.83
CA ILE A 49 -6.35 18.06 -16.16
C ILE A 49 -6.13 17.93 -17.65
N LYS A 50 -5.87 19.05 -18.32
CA LYS A 50 -5.55 19.07 -19.76
C LYS A 50 -4.09 18.74 -20.08
N LYS A 51 -3.18 18.86 -19.11
CA LYS A 51 -1.74 18.59 -19.29
C LYS A 51 -1.08 18.23 -17.98
N VAL A 52 -0.37 17.11 -17.95
CA VAL A 52 0.48 16.68 -16.84
C VAL A 52 1.90 17.19 -17.09
N ARG A 53 2.48 17.93 -16.14
CA ARG A 53 3.90 18.30 -16.17
C ARG A 53 4.75 17.12 -15.68
N ASN A 54 5.78 16.80 -16.45
CA ASN A 54 6.74 15.76 -16.09
C ASN A 54 7.85 16.41 -15.24
N ASP A 55 7.69 16.40 -13.92
CA ASP A 55 8.71 16.85 -12.99
C ASP A 55 9.66 15.67 -12.67
N LYS A 56 10.91 15.99 -12.26
CA LYS A 56 11.87 14.97 -11.83
C LYS A 56 11.31 14.17 -10.66
N SER A 57 11.28 12.84 -10.80
CA SER A 57 10.81 11.93 -9.77
C SER A 57 11.74 11.91 -8.56
N ILE A 58 11.17 11.86 -7.36
CA ILE A 58 11.92 11.57 -6.13
C ILE A 58 12.18 10.06 -6.12
N ILE A 59 13.44 9.67 -6.28
CA ILE A 59 13.83 8.25 -6.24
C ILE A 59 13.98 7.85 -4.77
N PRO A 60 13.32 6.78 -4.31
CA PRO A 60 13.50 6.28 -2.96
C PRO A 60 14.97 5.89 -2.70
N ILE A 61 15.47 6.15 -1.49
CA ILE A 61 16.81 5.74 -1.07
C ILE A 61 16.82 4.21 -1.01
N LEU A 62 17.73 3.60 -1.77
CA LEU A 62 17.90 2.16 -1.78
C LEU A 62 18.49 1.67 -0.46
N SER A 63 17.96 0.58 0.07
CA SER A 63 18.57 -0.13 1.18
C SER A 63 19.71 -1.01 0.64
N ASP A 64 20.95 -0.70 1.02
CA ASP A 64 22.06 -1.63 0.80
C ASP A 64 21.98 -2.80 1.80
N ARG A 65 22.71 -3.88 1.51
CA ARG A 65 22.70 -5.08 2.35
C ARG A 65 23.25 -4.82 3.76
N LYS A 66 24.29 -3.99 3.89
CA LYS A 66 24.91 -3.68 5.20
C LYS A 66 23.93 -2.93 6.08
N LYS A 67 23.28 -1.90 5.53
CA LYS A 67 22.26 -1.11 6.24
C LYS A 67 21.04 -1.97 6.61
N TYR A 68 20.59 -2.86 5.73
CA TYR A 68 19.49 -3.77 6.03
C TYR A 68 19.83 -4.71 7.20
N ILE A 69 21.04 -5.30 7.21
CA ILE A 69 21.50 -6.18 8.31
C ILE A 69 21.64 -5.41 9.62
N ALA A 70 22.15 -4.17 9.58
CA ALA A 70 22.27 -3.32 10.77
C ALA A 70 20.87 -3.02 11.35
N ASN A 71 19.91 -2.63 10.51
CA ASN A 71 18.52 -2.40 10.90
C ASN A 71 17.86 -3.69 11.45
N PHE A 72 18.11 -4.84 10.83
CA PHE A 72 17.61 -6.11 11.31
C PHE A 72 18.12 -6.42 12.72
N ARG A 73 19.42 -6.27 12.96
CA ARG A 73 20.02 -6.48 14.30
C ARG A 73 19.42 -5.53 15.33
N TYR A 74 19.22 -4.28 14.96
CA TYR A 74 18.58 -3.30 15.82
C TYR A 74 17.13 -3.71 16.15
N PHE A 75 16.32 -4.05 15.17
CA PHE A 75 14.94 -4.53 15.37
C PHE A 75 14.88 -5.77 16.25
N HIS A 76 15.76 -6.74 15.95
CA HIS A 76 15.87 -7.96 16.75
C HIS A 76 16.21 -7.65 18.23
N SER A 77 17.12 -6.72 18.49
CA SER A 77 17.45 -6.32 19.87
C SER A 77 16.27 -5.67 20.61
N GLN A 78 15.40 -4.93 19.90
CA GLN A 78 14.19 -4.35 20.51
C GLN A 78 13.17 -5.44 20.88
N LEU A 79 13.01 -6.46 20.05
CA LEU A 79 12.16 -7.62 20.35
C LEU A 79 12.69 -8.42 21.55
N VAL A 80 13.99 -8.77 21.54
CA VAL A 80 14.61 -9.53 22.63
C VAL A 80 14.57 -8.78 23.97
N SER A 81 14.66 -7.46 23.95
CA SER A 81 14.58 -6.63 25.16
C SER A 81 13.14 -6.34 25.63
N GLY A 82 12.13 -6.89 24.97
CA GLY A 82 10.71 -6.67 25.30
C GLY A 82 10.21 -5.25 25.07
N LYS A 83 10.93 -4.43 24.28
CA LYS A 83 10.51 -3.06 23.93
C LYS A 83 9.47 -3.02 22.83
N ALA A 84 9.29 -4.12 22.10
CA ALA A 84 8.27 -4.29 21.08
C ALA A 84 7.92 -5.78 20.97
N ASP A 85 6.65 -6.08 20.72
CA ASP A 85 6.16 -7.44 20.49
C ASP A 85 6.26 -7.86 19.03
N LYS A 86 6.12 -6.91 18.13
CA LYS A 86 6.20 -7.12 16.67
C LYS A 86 6.81 -5.92 15.97
N LEU A 87 7.75 -6.18 15.07
CA LEU A 87 8.36 -5.16 14.21
C LEU A 87 8.42 -5.68 12.77
N VAL A 88 8.10 -4.82 11.82
CA VAL A 88 8.14 -5.14 10.37
C VAL A 88 9.28 -4.36 9.72
N LEU A 89 10.28 -5.08 9.23
CA LEU A 89 11.41 -4.50 8.53
C LEU A 89 11.17 -4.54 7.02
N SER A 90 11.20 -3.38 6.38
CA SER A 90 11.06 -3.24 4.93
C SER A 90 12.40 -2.98 4.23
N LYS A 91 12.44 -3.31 2.94
CA LYS A 91 13.56 -2.90 2.09
C LYS A 91 13.06 -2.47 0.71
N VAL A 92 13.79 -1.53 0.09
CA VAL A 92 13.55 -1.10 -1.29
C VAL A 92 14.46 -1.90 -2.22
N LYS A 93 13.88 -2.52 -3.26
CA LYS A 93 14.59 -3.19 -4.35
C LYS A 93 14.41 -2.38 -5.62
N LYS A 94 15.52 -2.10 -6.33
CA LYS A 94 15.50 -1.44 -7.63
C LYS A 94 15.56 -2.49 -8.74
N GLY A 95 14.80 -2.26 -9.80
CA GLY A 95 14.85 -3.04 -11.04
C GLY A 95 14.78 -2.14 -12.27
N SER A 96 15.15 -2.64 -13.43
CA SER A 96 14.92 -1.96 -14.71
C SER A 96 13.44 -1.98 -15.08
N THR A 97 12.91 -0.84 -15.54
CA THR A 97 11.52 -0.69 -15.97
C THR A 97 11.40 -0.46 -17.49
N GLU A 98 12.50 -0.54 -18.22
CA GLU A 98 12.55 -0.19 -19.67
C GLU A 98 11.56 -0.97 -20.54
N LYS A 99 11.20 -2.19 -20.13
CA LYS A 99 10.25 -3.05 -20.84
C LYS A 99 8.86 -3.13 -20.20
N ILE A 100 8.57 -2.32 -19.17
CA ILE A 100 7.30 -2.37 -18.46
C ILE A 100 6.27 -1.51 -19.17
N ASN A 101 5.23 -2.13 -19.73
CA ASN A 101 4.03 -1.43 -20.18
C ASN A 101 3.08 -1.30 -18.99
N ILE A 102 2.98 -0.09 -18.43
CA ILE A 102 2.23 0.21 -17.21
C ILE A 102 0.75 -0.15 -17.37
N GLY A 103 0.12 0.22 -18.49
CA GLY A 103 -1.28 -0.10 -18.74
C GLY A 103 -1.53 -1.61 -18.82
N LYS A 104 -0.70 -2.34 -19.58
CA LYS A 104 -0.78 -3.80 -19.68
C LYS A 104 -0.57 -4.47 -18.33
N THR A 105 0.39 -3.97 -17.53
CA THR A 105 0.66 -4.50 -16.18
C THR A 105 -0.55 -4.31 -15.27
N PHE A 106 -1.21 -3.14 -15.31
CA PHE A 106 -2.42 -2.90 -14.55
C PHE A 106 -3.54 -3.90 -14.89
N PHE A 107 -3.79 -4.14 -16.18
CA PHE A 107 -4.79 -5.13 -16.61
C PHE A 107 -4.42 -6.56 -16.22
N ILE A 108 -3.15 -6.93 -16.27
CA ILE A 108 -2.66 -8.24 -15.80
C ILE A 108 -2.92 -8.40 -14.30
N LEU A 109 -2.64 -7.37 -13.49
CA LEU A 109 -2.96 -7.40 -12.06
C LEU A 109 -4.46 -7.55 -11.82
N CYS A 110 -5.31 -6.81 -12.54
CA CYS A 110 -6.76 -6.97 -12.45
C CYS A 110 -7.22 -8.40 -12.78
N LYS A 111 -6.62 -9.03 -13.77
CA LYS A 111 -6.95 -10.41 -14.18
C LYS A 111 -6.48 -11.43 -13.15
N ASN A 112 -5.23 -11.30 -12.67
CA ASN A 112 -4.62 -12.28 -11.78
C ASN A 112 -5.12 -12.17 -10.33
N TYR A 113 -5.59 -10.99 -9.92
CA TYR A 113 -6.08 -10.74 -8.57
C TYR A 113 -7.52 -10.23 -8.58
N PRO A 114 -8.51 -11.07 -9.01
CA PRO A 114 -9.91 -10.63 -9.14
C PRO A 114 -10.54 -10.22 -7.80
N LYS A 115 -10.06 -10.78 -6.70
CA LYS A 115 -10.53 -10.48 -5.34
C LYS A 115 -9.73 -9.37 -4.63
N ALA A 116 -8.84 -8.66 -5.34
CA ALA A 116 -8.08 -7.56 -4.78
C ALA A 116 -8.59 -6.21 -5.30
N THR A 117 -8.44 -5.16 -4.51
CA THR A 117 -8.50 -3.79 -5.00
C THR A 117 -7.21 -3.50 -5.75
N VAL A 118 -7.30 -3.17 -7.02
CA VAL A 118 -6.13 -2.85 -7.87
C VAL A 118 -6.10 -1.35 -8.10
N THR A 119 -4.96 -0.73 -7.82
CA THR A 119 -4.76 0.71 -7.97
C THR A 119 -3.57 1.03 -8.85
N LEU A 120 -3.70 2.07 -9.64
CA LEU A 120 -2.64 2.71 -10.41
C LEU A 120 -2.82 4.21 -10.26
N TYR A 121 -1.85 4.90 -9.70
CA TYR A 121 -1.91 6.35 -9.55
C TYR A 121 -0.57 7.00 -9.86
N PHE A 122 -0.64 8.24 -10.29
CA PHE A 122 0.50 9.10 -10.55
C PHE A 122 0.45 10.31 -9.63
N ILE A 123 1.52 10.55 -8.91
CA ILE A 123 1.70 11.76 -8.10
C ILE A 123 2.89 12.52 -8.68
N PRO A 124 2.72 13.79 -9.09
CA PRO A 124 3.84 14.61 -9.57
C PRO A 124 5.00 14.56 -8.58
N ARG A 125 6.24 14.42 -9.10
CA ARG A 125 7.50 14.28 -8.34
C ARG A 125 7.65 12.96 -7.56
N HIS A 126 6.57 12.24 -7.26
CA HIS A 126 6.62 10.94 -6.58
C HIS A 126 6.47 9.74 -7.52
N GLY A 127 6.16 9.99 -8.80
CA GLY A 127 6.11 8.96 -9.84
C GLY A 127 4.80 8.19 -9.89
N ILE A 128 4.89 7.02 -10.52
CA ILE A 128 3.76 6.11 -10.73
C ILE A 128 3.84 4.98 -9.70
N TRP A 129 2.70 4.70 -9.10
CA TRP A 129 2.52 3.64 -8.13
C TRP A 129 1.44 2.69 -8.58
N MET A 130 1.68 1.40 -8.39
CA MET A 130 0.73 0.35 -8.73
C MET A 130 0.74 -0.71 -7.65
N GLY A 131 -0.45 -1.22 -7.32
CA GLY A 131 -0.59 -2.26 -6.31
C GLY A 131 -1.90 -3.03 -6.44
N ALA A 132 -1.90 -4.21 -5.85
CA ALA A 132 -3.10 -5.02 -5.67
C ALA A 132 -3.16 -5.46 -4.21
N THR A 133 -4.24 -5.12 -3.51
CA THR A 133 -4.45 -5.50 -2.11
C THR A 133 -5.75 -6.27 -1.94
N PRO A 134 -5.71 -7.51 -1.44
CA PRO A 134 -6.90 -8.28 -1.12
C PRO A 134 -7.51 -7.89 0.22
N GLU A 135 -6.74 -7.22 1.07
CA GLU A 135 -7.15 -6.88 2.43
C GLU A 135 -7.98 -5.60 2.48
N LEU A 136 -9.03 -5.65 3.31
CA LEU A 136 -9.88 -4.51 3.61
C LEU A 136 -9.46 -3.93 4.96
N LEU A 137 -8.88 -2.73 4.95
CA LEU A 137 -8.53 -2.02 6.18
C LEU A 137 -9.80 -1.63 6.96
N LEU A 138 -10.72 -0.99 6.28
CA LEU A 138 -11.98 -0.53 6.87
C LEU A 138 -13.03 -0.29 5.80
N SER A 139 -14.27 -0.70 6.07
CA SER A 139 -15.46 -0.34 5.30
C SER A 139 -16.61 -0.01 6.25
N SER A 140 -17.43 0.96 5.91
CA SER A 140 -18.63 1.30 6.67
C SER A 140 -19.79 1.65 5.74
N ASP A 141 -20.99 1.20 6.11
CA ASP A 141 -22.26 1.50 5.45
C ASP A 141 -23.19 2.36 6.31
N LEU A 142 -22.65 3.12 7.26
CA LEU A 142 -23.32 3.94 8.27
C LEU A 142 -23.98 3.15 9.42
N LYS A 143 -24.24 1.86 9.26
CA LYS A 143 -24.79 0.98 10.30
C LYS A 143 -23.73 0.05 10.85
N ASN A 144 -22.91 -0.49 9.94
CA ASN A 144 -21.90 -1.50 10.24
C ASN A 144 -20.53 -1.01 9.81
N THR A 145 -19.53 -1.39 10.55
CA THR A 145 -18.12 -1.18 10.20
C THR A 145 -17.44 -2.54 10.11
N PHE A 146 -16.73 -2.77 9.01
CA PHE A 146 -16.04 -4.01 8.71
C PHE A 146 -14.54 -3.75 8.57
N SER A 147 -13.75 -4.62 9.13
CA SER A 147 -12.30 -4.69 8.96
C SER A 147 -11.89 -6.15 8.75
N MET A 148 -10.76 -6.37 8.10
CA MET A 148 -10.17 -7.71 7.98
C MET A 148 -8.96 -7.79 8.90
N SER A 149 -8.93 -8.82 9.73
CA SER A 149 -7.81 -9.15 10.61
C SER A 149 -7.08 -10.35 9.99
N LEU A 150 -5.98 -10.09 9.28
CA LEU A 150 -5.18 -11.09 8.58
C LEU A 150 -3.72 -10.97 9.02
N ALA A 151 -3.17 -12.04 9.60
CA ALA A 151 -1.78 -12.04 10.05
C ALA A 151 -1.03 -13.32 9.67
N GLY A 152 -1.48 -14.48 10.08
CA GLY A 152 -0.79 -15.74 9.82
C GLY A 152 -0.77 -16.13 8.34
N THR A 153 0.26 -16.86 7.93
CA THR A 153 0.38 -17.44 6.58
C THR A 153 0.70 -18.92 6.70
N MET A 154 -0.06 -19.72 5.99
CA MET A 154 0.12 -21.16 5.95
C MET A 154 0.31 -21.63 4.50
N ALA A 155 1.25 -22.55 4.27
CA ALA A 155 1.43 -23.16 2.96
C ALA A 155 0.21 -24.00 2.58
N PRO A 156 -0.15 -24.12 1.26
CA PRO A 156 -1.35 -24.85 0.85
C PRO A 156 -1.38 -26.35 1.23
N ASP A 157 -0.22 -26.95 1.42
CA ASP A 157 -0.02 -28.35 1.82
C ASP A 157 0.10 -28.54 3.35
N GLN A 158 0.20 -27.46 4.10
CA GLN A 158 0.26 -27.48 5.56
C GLN A 158 -1.15 -27.74 6.14
N LYS A 159 -1.29 -28.67 7.10
CA LYS A 159 -2.58 -29.08 7.67
C LYS A 159 -2.97 -28.32 8.93
N PHE A 160 -2.01 -27.76 9.64
CA PHE A 160 -2.24 -27.12 10.94
C PHE A 160 -1.46 -25.81 11.03
N TRP A 161 -2.03 -24.85 11.73
CA TRP A 161 -1.36 -23.64 12.13
C TRP A 161 -0.26 -23.94 13.16
N THR A 162 0.83 -23.20 13.14
CA THR A 162 1.82 -23.26 14.20
C THR A 162 1.48 -22.21 15.26
N GLY A 163 2.02 -22.38 16.48
CA GLY A 163 1.79 -21.41 17.56
C GLY A 163 2.26 -19.98 17.22
N LYS A 164 3.21 -19.85 16.28
CA LYS A 164 3.65 -18.54 15.78
C LYS A 164 2.53 -17.83 15.01
N GLU A 165 1.91 -18.49 14.03
CA GLU A 165 0.83 -17.94 13.22
C GLU A 165 -0.42 -17.66 14.05
N GLU A 166 -0.72 -18.51 15.04
CA GLU A 166 -1.81 -18.29 16.00
C GLU A 166 -1.57 -17.03 16.85
N THR A 167 -0.36 -16.87 17.37
CA THR A 167 0.03 -15.65 18.11
C THR A 167 -0.03 -14.41 17.24
N GLU A 168 0.44 -14.48 15.98
CA GLU A 168 0.34 -13.36 15.03
C GLU A 168 -1.12 -12.98 14.76
N GLN A 169 -2.02 -13.95 14.64
CA GLN A 169 -3.46 -13.69 14.43
C GLN A 169 -4.11 -13.04 15.65
N GLN A 170 -3.69 -13.37 16.86
CA GLN A 170 -4.19 -12.75 18.09
C GLN A 170 -3.73 -11.30 18.28
N MET A 171 -2.66 -10.86 17.59
CA MET A 171 -2.13 -9.49 17.66
C MET A 171 -2.86 -8.49 16.75
N VAL A 172 -3.73 -8.94 15.85
CA VAL A 172 -4.45 -8.11 14.87
C VAL A 172 -5.96 -8.18 15.08
#